data_9efa00b80571350c52165fda2f213ec1
#
_entry.id   9efa00b80571350c52165fda2f213ec1
#
_cell.length_a   1.000
_cell.length_b   1.000
_cell.length_c   1.000
_cell.angle_alpha   90.00
_cell.angle_beta   90.00
_cell.angle_gamma   90.00
#
_symmetry.space_group_name_H-M   'P 1'
#
loop_
_entity.id
_entity.type
_entity.pdbx_description
1 polymer ?
#
loop_
_entity_poly.entity_id
_entity_poly.type
_entity_poly.pdbx_seq_one_letter_code
_entity_poly.pdbx_strand_id
1 'polypeptide(L)'
;MSTISLSLDEIYDLAKKTLLSNGCDQENANILSDAIMRAERDGSHSHGLFRLPAYVAALKSKKVNGKARPEVKKISPSVIKVLGNNAFAPMVLKVGLPELIKLAKETGVAVLAITNAHHMAAMWPETEAVAESGLVSFACTSYMPMVAPAGAKKALFGTNPISFAWPRPGKTPVVYDMATASMAMGEVQVAKREGHKVPLGTGLTKDGKETTDPGAIADGGVLLPFGGYKGSAIAMMVELMAGALVGDNFSYETAAKDNNDGGPPSGGEFILAISPDKLSGKEWDKHSNEFFDKMKSMEGVRLPGERRHKNRLDKGPRNINEELVNKIKSLS
;
A
#
# COMPACT_ATOMS: atom_id res chain seq x y z
N MET A 1 14.88 -2.58 22.66
CA MET A 1 14.66 -3.88 22.00
C MET A 1 15.90 -4.23 21.25
N SER A 2 16.31 -5.51 21.26
CA SER A 2 17.46 -6.00 20.51
C SER A 2 17.15 -5.98 18.99
N THR A 3 18.16 -5.67 18.19
CA THR A 3 18.07 -5.64 16.74
C THR A 3 19.19 -6.48 16.12
N ILE A 4 18.92 -7.06 14.98
CA ILE A 4 19.90 -7.75 14.13
C ILE A 4 20.11 -6.91 12.88
N SER A 5 21.37 -6.70 12.51
CA SER A 5 21.74 -6.01 11.29
C SER A 5 21.71 -6.99 10.12
N LEU A 6 20.88 -6.72 9.11
CA LEU A 6 20.72 -7.53 7.91
C LEU A 6 20.98 -6.70 6.66
N SER A 7 21.76 -7.20 5.73
CA SER A 7 21.89 -6.63 4.39
C SER A 7 20.57 -6.74 3.61
N LEU A 8 20.43 -5.98 2.54
CA LEU A 8 19.23 -6.05 1.69
C LEU A 8 19.08 -7.44 1.05
N ASP A 9 20.19 -8.09 0.71
CA ASP A 9 20.20 -9.46 0.16
C ASP A 9 19.75 -10.48 1.22
N GLU A 10 20.23 -10.38 2.46
CA GLU A 10 19.77 -11.24 3.55
C GLU A 10 18.28 -11.06 3.86
N ILE A 11 17.77 -9.83 3.78
CA ILE A 11 16.32 -9.54 3.92
C ILE A 11 15.53 -10.22 2.80
N TYR A 12 15.98 -10.08 1.55
CA TYR A 12 15.38 -10.73 0.39
C TYR A 12 15.37 -12.25 0.52
N ASP A 13 16.52 -12.85 0.85
CA ASP A 13 16.68 -14.31 0.95
C ASP A 13 15.86 -14.88 2.10
N LEU A 14 15.79 -14.20 3.25
CA LEU A 14 14.95 -14.59 4.38
C LEU A 14 13.46 -14.59 3.98
N ALA A 15 13.01 -13.54 3.32
CA ALA A 15 11.63 -13.46 2.84
C ALA A 15 11.33 -14.55 1.81
N LYS A 16 12.20 -14.73 0.82
CA LYS A 16 12.05 -15.72 -0.25
C LYS A 16 12.01 -17.16 0.29
N LYS A 17 12.93 -17.53 1.16
CA LYS A 17 12.96 -18.85 1.80
C LYS A 17 11.64 -19.10 2.53
N THR A 18 11.19 -18.15 3.33
CA THR A 18 9.96 -18.27 4.10
C THR A 18 8.74 -18.44 3.19
N LEU A 19 8.64 -17.67 2.10
CA LEU A 19 7.52 -17.76 1.16
C LEU A 19 7.49 -19.08 0.40
N LEU A 20 8.66 -19.56 -0.06
CA LEU A 20 8.78 -20.87 -0.72
C LEU A 20 8.36 -22.01 0.19
N SER A 21 8.79 -22.01 1.45
CA SER A 21 8.44 -23.04 2.45
C SER A 21 6.95 -23.03 2.80
N ASN A 22 6.22 -21.95 2.50
CA ASN A 22 4.81 -21.79 2.81
C ASN A 22 3.88 -21.78 1.58
N GLY A 23 4.35 -22.29 0.43
CA GLY A 23 3.50 -22.60 -0.73
C GLY A 23 3.53 -21.59 -1.88
N CYS A 24 4.37 -20.56 -1.83
CA CYS A 24 4.68 -19.77 -3.03
C CYS A 24 5.51 -20.60 -4.02
N ASP A 25 5.28 -20.40 -5.32
CA ASP A 25 6.26 -20.81 -6.31
C ASP A 25 7.38 -19.79 -6.42
N GLN A 26 8.40 -20.13 -7.21
CA GLN A 26 9.62 -19.31 -7.34
C GLN A 26 9.35 -17.91 -7.85
N GLU A 27 8.41 -17.73 -8.78
CA GLU A 27 8.10 -16.43 -9.37
C GLU A 27 7.38 -15.52 -8.36
N ASN A 28 6.32 -16.02 -7.72
CA ASN A 28 5.60 -15.27 -6.69
C ASN A 28 6.49 -14.94 -5.50
N ALA A 29 7.32 -15.90 -5.05
CA ALA A 29 8.25 -15.68 -3.96
C ALA A 29 9.28 -14.59 -4.29
N ASN A 30 9.86 -14.60 -5.50
CA ASN A 30 10.81 -13.57 -5.93
C ASN A 30 10.20 -12.17 -5.93
N ILE A 31 9.01 -12.02 -6.54
CA ILE A 31 8.32 -10.73 -6.67
C ILE A 31 7.94 -10.19 -5.29
N LEU A 32 7.40 -11.03 -4.43
CA LEU A 32 6.98 -10.60 -3.09
C LEU A 32 8.18 -10.27 -2.19
N SER A 33 9.27 -11.03 -2.30
CA SER A 33 10.50 -10.77 -1.56
C SER A 33 11.17 -9.47 -1.99
N ASP A 34 11.13 -9.13 -3.29
CA ASP A 34 11.60 -7.83 -3.79
C ASP A 34 10.75 -6.69 -3.21
N ALA A 35 9.43 -6.83 -3.16
CA ALA A 35 8.55 -5.83 -2.56
C ALA A 35 8.85 -5.62 -1.06
N ILE A 36 9.05 -6.69 -0.30
CA ILE A 36 9.40 -6.65 1.13
C ILE A 36 10.78 -5.99 1.33
N MET A 37 11.78 -6.39 0.57
CA MET A 37 13.14 -5.84 0.65
C MET A 37 13.14 -4.35 0.29
N ARG A 38 12.41 -3.93 -0.76
CA ARG A 38 12.27 -2.52 -1.12
C ARG A 38 11.61 -1.70 -0.03
N ALA A 39 10.60 -2.24 0.66
CA ALA A 39 9.97 -1.57 1.79
C ALA A 39 10.96 -1.32 2.93
N GLU A 40 11.80 -2.30 3.28
CA GLU A 40 12.87 -2.13 4.28
C GLU A 40 13.93 -1.14 3.80
N ARG A 41 14.38 -1.25 2.55
CA ARG A 41 15.36 -0.34 1.94
C ARG A 41 14.91 1.12 2.05
N ASP A 42 13.64 1.38 1.73
CA ASP A 42 13.06 2.71 1.62
C ASP A 42 12.54 3.25 2.98
N GLY A 43 12.65 2.45 4.07
CA GLY A 43 12.24 2.83 5.42
C GLY A 43 10.73 2.76 5.67
N SER A 44 10.03 1.90 4.93
CA SER A 44 8.61 1.59 5.12
C SER A 44 8.44 0.27 5.90
N HIS A 45 9.03 0.20 7.09
CA HIS A 45 9.16 -1.02 7.90
C HIS A 45 7.83 -1.73 8.19
N SER A 46 6.72 -0.99 8.30
CA SER A 46 5.37 -1.56 8.47
C SER A 46 4.90 -2.40 7.26
N HIS A 47 5.58 -2.30 6.11
CA HIS A 47 5.29 -3.03 4.87
C HIS A 47 6.47 -3.91 4.42
N GLY A 48 7.54 -4.00 5.22
CA GLY A 48 8.69 -4.87 5.04
C GLY A 48 8.51 -6.24 5.71
N LEU A 49 9.57 -6.73 6.35
CA LEU A 49 9.58 -8.01 7.08
C LEU A 49 8.47 -8.12 8.13
N PHE A 50 8.01 -7.00 8.68
CA PHE A 50 6.87 -6.95 9.61
C PHE A 50 5.62 -7.64 9.05
N ARG A 51 5.40 -7.58 7.73
CA ARG A 51 4.23 -8.19 7.05
C ARG A 51 4.41 -9.68 6.76
N LEU A 52 5.62 -10.20 6.77
CA LEU A 52 5.89 -11.57 6.33
C LEU A 52 5.10 -12.64 7.13
N PRO A 53 4.94 -12.55 8.46
CA PRO A 53 4.07 -13.48 9.18
C PRO A 53 2.60 -13.46 8.72
N ALA A 54 2.08 -12.29 8.34
CA ALA A 54 0.72 -12.17 7.81
C ALA A 54 0.60 -12.77 6.39
N TYR A 55 1.62 -12.59 5.55
CA TYR A 55 1.68 -13.26 4.24
C TYR A 55 1.66 -14.79 4.40
N VAL A 56 2.42 -15.32 5.36
CA VAL A 56 2.42 -16.77 5.66
C VAL A 56 1.05 -17.24 6.15
N ALA A 57 0.41 -16.49 7.05
CA ALA A 57 -0.93 -16.82 7.53
C ALA A 57 -1.95 -16.85 6.38
N ALA A 58 -1.89 -15.86 5.48
CA ALA A 58 -2.74 -15.80 4.29
C ALA A 58 -2.53 -17.01 3.34
N LEU A 59 -1.29 -17.44 3.14
CA LEU A 59 -0.99 -18.66 2.36
C LEU A 59 -1.55 -19.93 3.04
N LYS A 60 -1.36 -20.06 4.35
CA LYS A 60 -1.86 -21.21 5.14
C LYS A 60 -3.39 -21.29 5.17
N SER A 61 -4.10 -20.16 5.12
CA SER A 61 -5.55 -20.11 5.01
C SER A 61 -6.08 -20.63 3.68
N LYS A 62 -5.22 -20.74 2.66
CA LYS A 62 -5.55 -21.11 1.27
C LYS A 62 -6.46 -20.10 0.54
N LYS A 63 -6.75 -18.94 1.13
CA LYS A 63 -7.43 -17.83 0.45
C LYS A 63 -6.53 -17.16 -0.58
N VAL A 64 -5.22 -17.14 -0.30
CA VAL A 64 -4.21 -16.65 -1.24
C VAL A 64 -3.61 -17.84 -2.00
N ASN A 65 -3.51 -17.68 -3.31
CA ASN A 65 -2.83 -18.63 -4.18
C ASN A 65 -1.39 -18.19 -4.41
N GLY A 66 -0.45 -18.81 -3.71
CA GLY A 66 1.00 -18.55 -3.84
C GLY A 66 1.60 -18.94 -5.20
N LYS A 67 0.80 -19.53 -6.10
CA LYS A 67 1.18 -19.91 -7.49
C LYS A 67 0.29 -19.21 -8.52
N ALA A 68 -0.42 -18.18 -8.12
CA ALA A 68 -1.38 -17.48 -8.99
C ALA A 68 -0.71 -16.93 -10.26
N ARG A 69 -1.50 -16.92 -11.33
CA ARG A 69 -1.20 -16.24 -12.59
C ARG A 69 -2.36 -15.30 -12.90
N PRO A 70 -2.18 -13.99 -12.62
CA PRO A 70 -3.21 -13.00 -12.92
C PRO A 70 -3.48 -12.91 -14.43
N GLU A 71 -4.74 -12.62 -14.78
CA GLU A 71 -5.18 -12.49 -16.15
C GLU A 71 -5.42 -11.04 -16.51
N VAL A 72 -4.79 -10.57 -17.60
CA VAL A 72 -4.94 -9.20 -18.11
C VAL A 72 -5.97 -9.20 -19.24
N LYS A 73 -6.95 -8.28 -19.18
CA LYS A 73 -7.98 -8.08 -20.22
C LYS A 73 -8.11 -6.60 -20.56
N LYS A 74 -7.99 -6.24 -21.84
CA LYS A 74 -8.36 -4.91 -22.32
C LYS A 74 -9.89 -4.83 -22.45
N ILE A 75 -10.51 -3.94 -21.68
CA ILE A 75 -11.98 -3.82 -21.61
C ILE A 75 -12.48 -2.75 -22.59
N SER A 76 -11.72 -1.67 -22.75
CA SER A 76 -12.03 -0.57 -23.66
C SER A 76 -10.73 0.07 -24.17
N PRO A 77 -10.78 1.07 -25.06
CA PRO A 77 -9.60 1.75 -25.56
C PRO A 77 -8.66 2.30 -24.47
N SER A 78 -9.19 2.65 -23.28
CA SER A 78 -8.42 3.25 -22.18
C SER A 78 -8.56 2.49 -20.85
N VAL A 79 -9.12 1.27 -20.85
CA VAL A 79 -9.35 0.50 -19.62
C VAL A 79 -8.79 -0.90 -19.73
N ILE A 80 -7.96 -1.27 -18.77
CA ILE A 80 -7.44 -2.61 -18.56
C ILE A 80 -8.03 -3.15 -17.27
N LYS A 81 -8.45 -4.40 -17.25
CA LYS A 81 -8.84 -5.14 -16.06
C LYS A 81 -7.85 -6.30 -15.83
N VAL A 82 -7.41 -6.46 -14.58
CA VAL A 82 -6.64 -7.63 -14.15
C VAL A 82 -7.44 -8.40 -13.13
N LEU A 83 -7.69 -9.67 -13.43
CA LEU A 83 -8.21 -10.63 -12.47
C LEU A 83 -7.01 -11.25 -11.73
N GLY A 84 -6.90 -10.98 -10.44
CA GLY A 84 -5.75 -11.37 -9.62
C GLY A 84 -5.66 -12.85 -9.33
N ASN A 85 -6.75 -13.64 -9.48
CA ASN A 85 -6.79 -15.08 -9.19
C ASN A 85 -6.28 -15.42 -7.78
N ASN A 86 -6.66 -14.59 -6.79
CA ASN A 86 -6.19 -14.64 -5.40
C ASN A 86 -4.66 -14.50 -5.23
N ALA A 87 -3.97 -13.83 -6.14
CA ALA A 87 -2.56 -13.48 -5.97
C ALA A 87 -2.37 -12.38 -4.92
N PHE A 88 -1.16 -12.27 -4.40
CA PHE A 88 -0.72 -11.04 -3.75
C PHE A 88 -0.56 -9.91 -4.77
N ALA A 89 -0.91 -8.68 -4.38
CA ALA A 89 -0.90 -7.51 -5.24
C ALA A 89 0.41 -7.29 -6.02
N PRO A 90 1.64 -7.47 -5.46
CA PRO A 90 2.86 -7.32 -6.23
C PRO A 90 2.93 -8.20 -7.49
N MET A 91 2.34 -9.40 -7.47
CA MET A 91 2.26 -10.26 -8.66
C MET A 91 1.28 -9.71 -9.69
N VAL A 92 0.15 -9.17 -9.23
CA VAL A 92 -0.88 -8.56 -10.11
C VAL A 92 -0.34 -7.30 -10.78
N LEU A 93 0.36 -6.47 -10.03
CA LEU A 93 0.99 -5.24 -10.50
C LEU A 93 2.11 -5.52 -11.52
N LYS A 94 2.87 -6.61 -11.32
CA LYS A 94 3.92 -7.03 -12.26
C LYS A 94 3.39 -7.23 -13.68
N VAL A 95 2.17 -7.72 -13.84
CA VAL A 95 1.55 -7.95 -15.15
C VAL A 95 0.69 -6.76 -15.61
N GLY A 96 0.06 -6.03 -14.68
CA GLY A 96 -0.88 -4.97 -15.03
C GLY A 96 -0.23 -3.63 -15.35
N LEU A 97 0.81 -3.22 -14.60
CA LEU A 97 1.43 -1.91 -14.78
C LEU A 97 2.08 -1.68 -16.15
N PRO A 98 2.80 -2.65 -16.75
CA PRO A 98 3.34 -2.45 -18.09
C PRO A 98 2.26 -2.14 -19.15
N GLU A 99 1.12 -2.83 -19.07
CA GLU A 99 0.00 -2.63 -19.99
C GLU A 99 -0.71 -1.28 -19.73
N LEU A 100 -0.89 -0.88 -18.46
CA LEU A 100 -1.41 0.44 -18.09
C LEU A 100 -0.53 1.55 -18.65
N ILE A 101 0.79 1.47 -18.45
CA ILE A 101 1.78 2.45 -18.90
C ILE A 101 1.74 2.57 -20.43
N LYS A 102 1.76 1.43 -21.13
CA LYS A 102 1.66 1.39 -22.58
C LYS A 102 0.39 2.09 -23.06
N LEU A 103 -0.75 1.69 -22.50
CA LEU A 103 -2.04 2.22 -22.91
C LEU A 103 -2.17 3.73 -22.63
N ALA A 104 -1.73 4.21 -21.47
CA ALA A 104 -1.75 5.63 -21.14
C ALA A 104 -0.87 6.49 -22.07
N LYS A 105 0.27 5.95 -22.50
CA LYS A 105 1.12 6.62 -23.52
C LYS A 105 0.42 6.69 -24.89
N GLU A 106 -0.36 5.69 -25.25
CA GLU A 106 -1.11 5.65 -26.51
C GLU A 106 -2.33 6.58 -26.49
N THR A 107 -3.13 6.50 -25.46
CA THR A 107 -4.47 7.15 -25.38
C THR A 107 -4.48 8.47 -24.64
N GLY A 108 -3.44 8.78 -23.86
CA GLY A 108 -3.34 9.98 -23.01
C GLY A 108 -3.83 9.75 -21.60
N VAL A 109 -4.82 8.88 -21.37
CA VAL A 109 -5.36 8.50 -20.07
C VAL A 109 -5.72 7.02 -20.10
N ALA A 110 -5.32 6.27 -19.08
CA ALA A 110 -5.73 4.88 -18.94
C ALA A 110 -6.00 4.51 -17.49
N VAL A 111 -6.87 3.52 -17.30
CA VAL A 111 -7.25 2.95 -16.01
C VAL A 111 -6.88 1.48 -15.98
N LEU A 112 -6.32 1.06 -14.86
CA LEU A 112 -6.15 -0.35 -14.47
C LEU A 112 -7.10 -0.65 -13.33
N ALA A 113 -8.08 -1.51 -13.56
CA ALA A 113 -8.98 -2.06 -12.57
C ALA A 113 -8.50 -3.44 -12.15
N ILE A 114 -8.14 -3.61 -10.88
CA ILE A 114 -7.69 -4.88 -10.31
C ILE A 114 -8.81 -5.46 -9.45
N THR A 115 -9.06 -6.75 -9.58
CA THR A 115 -10.03 -7.47 -8.74
C THR A 115 -9.43 -8.79 -8.27
N ASN A 116 -9.95 -9.31 -7.16
CA ASN A 116 -9.56 -10.61 -6.62
C ASN A 116 -8.04 -10.69 -6.33
N ALA A 117 -7.51 -9.65 -5.68
CA ALA A 117 -6.11 -9.54 -5.26
C ALA A 117 -6.01 -9.30 -3.75
N HIS A 118 -4.89 -9.70 -3.14
CA HIS A 118 -4.61 -9.48 -1.72
C HIS A 118 -3.53 -8.40 -1.58
N HIS A 119 -3.97 -7.17 -1.31
CA HIS A 119 -3.07 -6.03 -1.16
C HIS A 119 -2.66 -5.83 0.31
N MET A 120 -1.45 -6.22 0.66
CA MET A 120 -0.85 -6.07 1.99
C MET A 120 0.47 -5.27 1.95
N ALA A 121 0.86 -4.80 0.78
CA ALA A 121 2.07 -4.00 0.53
C ALA A 121 1.81 -2.49 0.68
N ALA A 122 2.85 -1.67 0.59
CA ALA A 122 2.70 -0.23 0.42
C ALA A 122 2.23 0.09 -1.00
N MET A 123 1.57 1.24 -1.19
CA MET A 123 1.01 1.64 -2.50
C MET A 123 1.91 2.58 -3.31
N TRP A 124 2.95 3.14 -2.71
CA TRP A 124 3.85 4.03 -3.45
C TRP A 124 4.59 3.34 -4.62
N PRO A 125 4.89 2.02 -4.61
CA PRO A 125 5.61 1.38 -5.71
C PRO A 125 4.86 1.42 -7.04
N GLU A 126 3.53 1.28 -7.04
CA GLU A 126 2.67 1.28 -8.23
C GLU A 126 2.71 2.64 -8.92
N THR A 127 2.44 3.70 -8.15
CA THR A 127 2.39 5.05 -8.69
C THR A 127 3.78 5.56 -9.06
N GLU A 128 4.82 5.20 -8.28
CA GLU A 128 6.21 5.55 -8.59
C GLU A 128 6.65 4.93 -9.93
N ALA A 129 6.37 3.65 -10.17
CA ALA A 129 6.72 2.96 -11.42
C ALA A 129 6.06 3.62 -12.65
N VAL A 130 4.80 4.05 -12.50
CA VAL A 130 4.09 4.79 -13.55
C VAL A 130 4.73 6.17 -13.76
N ALA A 131 5.10 6.88 -12.68
CA ALA A 131 5.73 8.19 -12.78
C ALA A 131 7.15 8.14 -13.33
N GLU A 132 7.93 7.10 -13.03
CA GLU A 132 9.24 6.84 -13.65
C GLU A 132 9.13 6.63 -15.17
N SER A 133 7.96 6.24 -15.66
CA SER A 133 7.64 6.11 -17.08
C SER A 133 7.16 7.41 -17.74
N GLY A 134 7.16 8.53 -17.03
CA GLY A 134 6.77 9.85 -17.52
C GLY A 134 5.27 10.16 -17.43
N LEU A 135 4.51 9.40 -16.65
CA LEU A 135 3.06 9.56 -16.52
C LEU A 135 2.69 10.03 -15.09
N VAL A 136 1.67 10.86 -14.96
CA VAL A 136 1.04 11.15 -13.66
C VAL A 136 0.22 9.94 -13.24
N SER A 137 0.28 9.56 -11.97
CA SER A 137 -0.45 8.41 -11.47
C SER A 137 -1.19 8.69 -10.16
N PHE A 138 -2.36 8.06 -10.03
CA PHE A 138 -3.14 7.98 -8.80
C PHE A 138 -3.55 6.53 -8.59
N ALA A 139 -3.45 6.03 -7.37
CA ALA A 139 -3.91 4.69 -7.01
C ALA A 139 -4.66 4.71 -5.68
N CYS A 140 -5.63 3.81 -5.52
CA CYS A 140 -6.32 3.58 -4.26
C CYS A 140 -6.81 2.14 -4.15
N THR A 141 -6.83 1.63 -2.91
CA THR A 141 -7.35 0.30 -2.59
C THR A 141 -8.16 0.33 -1.30
N SER A 142 -9.16 -0.52 -1.19
CA SER A 142 -9.90 -0.78 0.05
C SER A 142 -9.55 -2.16 0.59
N TYR A 143 -9.77 -2.35 1.88
CA TYR A 143 -9.46 -3.63 2.53
C TYR A 143 -10.40 -3.89 3.72
N MET A 144 -9.95 -4.59 4.77
CA MET A 144 -10.74 -4.85 5.98
C MET A 144 -11.17 -3.57 6.70
N PRO A 145 -12.41 -3.48 7.20
CA PRO A 145 -12.91 -2.28 7.87
C PRO A 145 -12.21 -2.07 9.20
N MET A 146 -11.64 -0.89 9.37
CA MET A 146 -10.93 -0.46 10.58
C MET A 146 -11.25 0.98 10.98
N VAL A 147 -11.89 1.75 10.09
CA VAL A 147 -12.12 3.18 10.24
C VAL A 147 -13.62 3.46 10.31
N ALA A 148 -14.06 4.20 11.32
CA ALA A 148 -15.42 4.67 11.42
C ALA A 148 -15.64 5.88 10.50
N PRO A 149 -16.73 5.96 9.71
CA PRO A 149 -17.13 7.20 9.07
C PRO A 149 -17.27 8.34 10.07
N ALA A 150 -17.06 9.59 9.65
CA ALA A 150 -17.21 10.75 10.52
C ALA A 150 -18.60 10.78 11.17
N GLY A 151 -18.63 10.86 12.51
CA GLY A 151 -19.84 10.79 13.32
C GLY A 151 -20.31 9.38 13.70
N ALA A 152 -19.76 8.34 13.07
CA ALA A 152 -20.05 6.95 13.43
C ALA A 152 -19.13 6.44 14.55
N LYS A 153 -19.54 5.34 15.19
CA LYS A 153 -18.80 4.67 16.28
C LYS A 153 -18.37 3.25 15.91
N LYS A 154 -18.66 2.81 14.69
CA LYS A 154 -18.32 1.48 14.17
C LYS A 154 -17.56 1.61 12.87
N ALA A 155 -16.59 0.72 12.65
CA ALA A 155 -15.85 0.65 11.41
C ALA A 155 -16.78 0.30 10.23
N LEU A 156 -16.59 0.98 9.11
CA LEU A 156 -17.19 0.68 7.82
C LEU A 156 -16.14 0.68 6.73
N PHE A 157 -15.19 1.62 6.79
CA PHE A 157 -14.10 1.78 5.83
C PHE A 157 -12.86 1.00 6.26
N GLY A 158 -12.07 0.55 5.31
CA GLY A 158 -10.69 0.20 5.53
C GLY A 158 -9.83 1.42 5.90
N THR A 159 -8.53 1.27 6.02
CA THR A 159 -7.60 2.40 6.11
C THR A 159 -7.54 3.17 4.80
N ASN A 160 -8.07 2.60 3.73
CA ASN A 160 -8.35 3.17 2.42
C ASN A 160 -7.25 4.09 1.93
N PRO A 161 -6.04 3.54 1.70
CA PRO A 161 -4.91 4.34 1.30
C PRO A 161 -5.08 4.88 -0.11
N ILE A 162 -4.47 6.05 -0.32
CA ILE A 162 -4.30 6.69 -1.62
C ILE A 162 -2.81 6.89 -1.89
N SER A 163 -2.40 6.72 -3.12
CA SER A 163 -1.07 7.06 -3.59
C SER A 163 -1.17 7.94 -4.83
N PHE A 164 -0.25 8.90 -4.93
CA PHE A 164 -0.15 9.80 -6.08
C PHE A 164 1.32 9.97 -6.43
N ALA A 165 1.62 10.01 -7.73
CA ALA A 165 2.96 10.30 -8.21
C ALA A 165 2.93 11.29 -9.37
N TRP A 166 3.89 12.22 -9.35
CA TRP A 166 4.16 13.19 -10.41
C TRP A 166 5.53 12.94 -11.02
N PRO A 167 5.62 12.73 -12.35
CA PRO A 167 6.88 12.49 -13.03
C PRO A 167 7.76 13.73 -13.04
N ARG A 168 9.08 13.52 -12.96
CA ARG A 168 10.08 14.59 -13.06
C ARG A 168 11.23 14.11 -13.95
N PRO A 169 11.23 14.39 -15.25
CA PRO A 169 12.28 13.96 -16.15
C PRO A 169 13.68 14.29 -15.65
N GLY A 170 14.56 13.29 -15.57
CA GLY A 170 15.93 13.45 -15.06
C GLY A 170 16.06 13.62 -13.53
N LYS A 171 14.96 13.57 -12.78
CA LYS A 171 14.92 13.65 -11.31
C LYS A 171 14.02 12.54 -10.75
N THR A 172 14.12 12.30 -9.43
CA THR A 172 13.17 11.39 -8.76
C THR A 172 11.75 11.99 -8.76
N PRO A 173 10.70 11.18 -9.00
CA PRO A 173 9.32 11.65 -8.99
C PRO A 173 8.91 12.16 -7.60
N VAL A 174 7.90 13.02 -7.56
CA VAL A 174 7.21 13.36 -6.30
C VAL A 174 6.17 12.27 -6.05
N VAL A 175 6.26 11.59 -4.90
CA VAL A 175 5.38 10.45 -4.58
C VAL A 175 4.91 10.51 -3.14
N TYR A 176 3.60 10.51 -2.91
CA TYR A 176 3.05 10.25 -1.58
C TYR A 176 2.18 8.99 -1.58
N ASP A 177 2.11 8.38 -0.42
CA ASP A 177 1.32 7.20 -0.09
C ASP A 177 0.87 7.40 1.36
N MET A 178 -0.43 7.45 1.58
CA MET A 178 -1.00 7.71 2.89
C MET A 178 -2.35 7.03 3.07
N ALA A 179 -2.62 6.55 4.28
CA ALA A 179 -3.95 6.11 4.68
C ALA A 179 -4.92 7.30 4.76
N THR A 180 -6.21 7.04 4.58
CA THR A 180 -7.28 8.02 4.91
C THR A 180 -7.66 7.99 6.39
N ALA A 181 -7.14 7.01 7.15
CA ALA A 181 -7.16 7.01 8.60
C ALA A 181 -6.20 8.06 9.19
N SER A 182 -6.48 8.54 10.40
CA SER A 182 -5.62 9.48 11.13
C SER A 182 -4.25 8.88 11.49
N MET A 183 -4.19 7.55 11.64
CA MET A 183 -2.96 6.80 11.90
C MET A 183 -3.10 5.39 11.29
N ALA A 184 -2.00 4.79 10.87
CA ALA A 184 -2.00 3.40 10.44
C ALA A 184 -2.20 2.46 11.64
N MET A 185 -3.00 1.39 11.48
CA MET A 185 -3.21 0.42 12.56
C MET A 185 -1.89 -0.22 13.04
N GLY A 186 -0.93 -0.41 12.15
CA GLY A 186 0.40 -0.89 12.51
C GLY A 186 1.14 0.05 13.48
N GLU A 187 1.01 1.36 13.31
CA GLU A 187 1.60 2.36 14.22
C GLU A 187 0.90 2.35 15.58
N VAL A 188 -0.43 2.19 15.60
CA VAL A 188 -1.20 2.01 16.85
C VAL A 188 -0.74 0.77 17.61
N GLN A 189 -0.52 -0.35 16.89
CA GLN A 189 0.00 -1.59 17.50
C GLN A 189 1.43 -1.42 18.04
N VAL A 190 2.28 -0.68 17.35
CA VAL A 190 3.63 -0.34 17.84
C VAL A 190 3.53 0.52 19.10
N ALA A 191 2.71 1.58 19.08
CA ALA A 191 2.50 2.44 20.25
C ALA A 191 1.98 1.64 21.47
N LYS A 192 1.04 0.71 21.25
CA LYS A 192 0.55 -0.21 22.30
C LYS A 192 1.68 -1.04 22.89
N ARG A 193 2.50 -1.67 22.04
CA ARG A 193 3.64 -2.52 22.47
C ARG A 193 4.68 -1.73 23.25
N GLU A 194 4.92 -0.48 22.86
CA GLU A 194 5.94 0.39 23.44
C GLU A 194 5.41 1.23 24.63
N GLY A 195 4.13 1.11 24.95
CA GLY A 195 3.51 1.84 26.07
C GLY A 195 3.34 3.34 25.82
N HIS A 196 3.34 3.76 24.55
CA HIS A 196 3.17 5.17 24.17
C HIS A 196 1.69 5.49 23.95
N LYS A 197 1.29 6.74 24.27
CA LYS A 197 -0.03 7.25 23.90
C LYS A 197 -0.05 7.68 22.42
N VAL A 198 -1.22 7.55 21.81
CA VAL A 198 -1.49 8.13 20.49
C VAL A 198 -2.18 9.49 20.63
N PRO A 199 -2.10 10.36 19.60
CA PRO A 199 -2.83 11.64 19.62
C PRO A 199 -4.34 11.45 19.78
N LEU A 200 -5.01 12.41 20.44
CA LEU A 200 -6.47 12.47 20.44
C LEU A 200 -6.98 12.62 19.00
N GLY A 201 -8.11 11.99 18.68
CA GLY A 201 -8.62 11.93 17.30
C GLY A 201 -8.02 10.78 16.48
N THR A 202 -7.14 9.93 17.06
CA THR A 202 -6.65 8.72 16.39
C THR A 202 -7.73 7.65 16.29
N GLY A 203 -8.53 7.47 17.32
CA GLY A 203 -9.54 6.42 17.35
C GLY A 203 -10.49 6.50 18.54
N LEU A 204 -11.43 5.57 18.55
CA LEU A 204 -12.42 5.40 19.60
C LEU A 204 -12.22 4.06 20.29
N THR A 205 -12.61 4.00 21.56
CA THR A 205 -12.78 2.75 22.29
C THR A 205 -13.94 1.91 21.73
N LYS A 206 -14.07 0.66 22.12
CA LYS A 206 -15.20 -0.21 21.78
C LYS A 206 -16.57 0.43 22.10
N ASP A 207 -16.64 1.27 23.16
CA ASP A 207 -17.86 1.97 23.55
C ASP A 207 -18.08 3.29 22.79
N GLY A 208 -17.22 3.61 21.82
CA GLY A 208 -17.32 4.79 20.97
C GLY A 208 -16.91 6.10 21.67
N LYS A 209 -16.01 6.04 22.66
CA LYS A 209 -15.41 7.22 23.31
C LYS A 209 -14.04 7.52 22.74
N GLU A 210 -13.71 8.78 22.56
CA GLU A 210 -12.37 9.20 22.15
C GLU A 210 -11.32 8.74 23.17
N THR A 211 -10.17 8.33 22.70
CA THR A 211 -9.09 7.83 23.54
C THR A 211 -7.71 8.13 22.97
N THR A 212 -6.73 8.25 23.86
CA THR A 212 -5.29 8.28 23.53
C THR A 212 -4.60 6.94 23.84
N ASP A 213 -5.36 5.94 24.32
CA ASP A 213 -4.86 4.61 24.62
C ASP A 213 -4.87 3.75 23.35
N PRO A 214 -3.70 3.39 22.79
CA PRO A 214 -3.61 2.55 21.59
C PRO A 214 -4.17 1.13 21.83
N GLY A 215 -4.13 0.64 23.08
CA GLY A 215 -4.71 -0.66 23.43
C GLY A 215 -6.22 -0.65 23.25
N ALA A 216 -6.89 0.39 23.76
CA ALA A 216 -8.34 0.52 23.64
C ALA A 216 -8.81 0.65 22.19
N ILE A 217 -7.97 1.21 21.29
CA ILE A 217 -8.26 1.27 19.86
C ILE A 217 -8.04 -0.12 19.21
N ALA A 218 -6.89 -0.75 19.47
CA ALA A 218 -6.51 -2.01 18.81
C ALA A 218 -7.37 -3.21 19.26
N ASP A 219 -7.88 -3.21 20.49
CA ASP A 219 -8.60 -4.33 21.12
C ASP A 219 -10.13 -4.18 21.02
N GLY A 220 -10.60 -3.90 19.81
CA GLY A 220 -12.04 -3.81 19.51
C GLY A 220 -12.58 -2.40 19.41
N GLY A 221 -11.72 -1.37 19.48
CA GLY A 221 -12.04 -0.01 19.10
C GLY A 221 -11.99 0.18 17.59
N VAL A 222 -12.00 1.44 17.14
CA VAL A 222 -11.94 1.81 15.72
C VAL A 222 -11.02 3.02 15.51
N LEU A 223 -10.39 3.10 14.36
CA LEU A 223 -9.69 4.31 13.92
C LEU A 223 -10.68 5.39 13.48
N LEU A 224 -10.22 6.63 13.48
CA LEU A 224 -10.92 7.77 12.90
C LEU A 224 -10.26 8.20 11.59
N PRO A 225 -11.00 8.83 10.65
CA PRO A 225 -10.42 9.38 9.45
C PRO A 225 -9.58 10.65 9.77
N PHE A 226 -8.51 10.90 9.03
CA PHE A 226 -7.76 12.14 9.19
C PHE A 226 -8.64 13.36 8.88
N GLY A 227 -8.47 14.46 9.61
CA GLY A 227 -9.24 15.69 9.37
C GLY A 227 -10.76 15.53 9.43
N GLY A 228 -11.26 14.51 10.17
CA GLY A 228 -12.68 14.29 10.42
C GLY A 228 -13.49 13.98 9.14
N TYR A 229 -14.51 14.79 8.85
CA TYR A 229 -15.38 14.57 7.68
C TYR A 229 -14.67 14.66 6.34
N LYS A 230 -13.55 15.40 6.23
CA LYS A 230 -12.79 15.52 4.97
C LYS A 230 -12.12 14.19 4.62
N GLY A 231 -11.40 13.58 5.57
CA GLY A 231 -10.82 12.26 5.38
C GLY A 231 -11.90 11.18 5.20
N SER A 232 -13.04 11.29 5.88
CA SER A 232 -14.18 10.39 5.69
C SER A 232 -14.74 10.44 4.26
N ALA A 233 -14.81 11.63 3.65
CA ALA A 233 -15.25 11.77 2.25
C ALA A 233 -14.24 11.12 1.28
N ILE A 234 -12.93 11.27 1.54
CA ILE A 234 -11.90 10.61 0.73
C ILE A 234 -11.94 9.09 0.93
N ALA A 235 -12.13 8.60 2.17
CA ALA A 235 -12.28 7.16 2.43
C ALA A 235 -13.48 6.57 1.69
N MET A 236 -14.62 7.28 1.65
CA MET A 236 -15.79 6.89 0.87
C MET A 236 -15.48 6.85 -0.63
N MET A 237 -14.76 7.84 -1.16
CA MET A 237 -14.31 7.83 -2.57
C MET A 237 -13.49 6.56 -2.87
N VAL A 238 -12.57 6.18 -1.98
CA VAL A 238 -11.75 4.97 -2.15
C VAL A 238 -12.64 3.72 -2.17
N GLU A 239 -13.61 3.58 -1.25
CA GLU A 239 -14.57 2.46 -1.29
C GLU A 239 -15.28 2.37 -2.65
N LEU A 240 -15.77 3.51 -3.15
CA LEU A 240 -16.49 3.54 -4.43
C LEU A 240 -15.59 3.19 -5.62
N MET A 241 -14.33 3.66 -5.62
CA MET A 241 -13.39 3.40 -6.71
C MET A 241 -12.82 1.98 -6.66
N ALA A 242 -12.34 1.54 -5.50
CA ALA A 242 -11.69 0.24 -5.33
C ALA A 242 -12.69 -0.91 -5.11
N GLY A 243 -13.93 -0.62 -4.73
CA GLY A 243 -15.01 -1.60 -4.61
C GLY A 243 -15.92 -1.56 -5.85
N ALA A 244 -16.91 -0.66 -5.85
CA ALA A 244 -17.96 -0.65 -6.85
C ALA A 244 -17.47 -0.43 -8.29
N LEU A 245 -16.59 0.56 -8.51
CA LEU A 245 -16.15 0.94 -9.87
C LEU A 245 -15.33 -0.17 -10.54
N VAL A 246 -14.42 -0.83 -9.81
CA VAL A 246 -13.62 -1.94 -10.35
C VAL A 246 -14.39 -3.27 -10.35
N GLY A 247 -15.49 -3.35 -9.58
CA GLY A 247 -16.33 -4.55 -9.44
C GLY A 247 -15.76 -5.57 -8.47
N ASP A 248 -15.29 -5.11 -7.30
CA ASP A 248 -14.85 -5.95 -6.18
C ASP A 248 -15.58 -5.57 -4.88
N ASN A 249 -15.18 -6.11 -3.75
CA ASN A 249 -15.83 -5.94 -2.47
C ASN A 249 -15.59 -4.55 -1.87
N PHE A 250 -16.60 -4.00 -1.22
CA PHE A 250 -16.42 -2.97 -0.21
C PHE A 250 -15.75 -3.55 1.05
N SER A 251 -15.17 -2.70 1.89
CA SER A 251 -14.52 -3.14 3.13
C SER A 251 -15.45 -3.97 4.03
N TYR A 252 -16.71 -3.57 4.19
CA TYR A 252 -17.67 -4.32 5.01
C TYR A 252 -18.05 -5.68 4.41
N GLU A 253 -18.06 -5.82 3.09
CA GLU A 253 -18.30 -7.09 2.40
C GLU A 253 -17.09 -8.02 2.54
N THR A 254 -15.87 -7.46 2.51
CA THR A 254 -14.65 -8.20 2.81
C THR A 254 -14.68 -8.76 4.24
N ALA A 255 -15.11 -7.97 5.22
CA ALA A 255 -15.28 -8.45 6.59
C ALA A 255 -16.33 -9.57 6.73
N ALA A 256 -17.42 -9.48 6.00
CA ALA A 256 -18.47 -10.51 6.02
C ALA A 256 -18.00 -11.87 5.44
N LYS A 257 -16.96 -11.86 4.61
CA LYS A 257 -16.33 -13.06 4.03
C LYS A 257 -15.14 -13.58 4.86
N ASP A 258 -14.69 -12.82 5.88
CA ASP A 258 -13.58 -13.23 6.74
C ASP A 258 -14.05 -14.23 7.78
N ASN A 259 -13.36 -15.36 7.87
CA ASN A 259 -13.60 -16.43 8.84
C ASN A 259 -12.55 -16.43 9.97
N ASN A 260 -11.74 -15.39 10.06
CA ASN A 260 -10.69 -15.20 11.08
C ASN A 260 -9.63 -16.31 11.12
N ASP A 261 -9.35 -16.96 9.98
CA ASP A 261 -8.31 -17.98 9.87
C ASP A 261 -6.90 -17.41 9.58
N GLY A 262 -6.75 -16.09 9.64
CA GLY A 262 -5.50 -15.38 9.39
C GLY A 262 -5.25 -15.01 7.92
N GLY A 263 -6.15 -15.41 7.01
CA GLY A 263 -6.17 -15.02 5.60
C GLY A 263 -7.38 -14.16 5.29
N PRO A 264 -7.24 -12.83 5.24
CA PRO A 264 -8.38 -11.97 4.87
C PRO A 264 -8.79 -12.22 3.42
N PRO A 265 -10.06 -12.00 3.07
CA PRO A 265 -10.54 -12.08 1.69
C PRO A 265 -9.83 -11.07 0.76
N SER A 266 -9.93 -11.31 -0.55
CA SER A 266 -9.41 -10.39 -1.56
C SER A 266 -10.18 -9.08 -1.63
N GLY A 267 -9.57 -8.05 -2.19
CA GLY A 267 -10.16 -6.75 -2.46
C GLY A 267 -9.73 -6.22 -3.82
N GLY A 268 -10.30 -5.07 -4.19
CA GLY A 268 -10.02 -4.39 -5.44
C GLY A 268 -9.02 -3.24 -5.29
N GLU A 269 -8.45 -2.85 -6.43
CA GLU A 269 -7.55 -1.69 -6.54
C GLU A 269 -7.85 -0.94 -7.85
N PHE A 270 -7.80 0.37 -7.77
CA PHE A 270 -7.94 1.28 -8.91
C PHE A 270 -6.64 2.04 -9.12
N ILE A 271 -6.11 2.03 -10.37
CA ILE A 271 -4.94 2.82 -10.74
C ILE A 271 -5.25 3.62 -12.00
N LEU A 272 -4.99 4.92 -11.95
CA LEU A 272 -5.12 5.87 -13.05
C LEU A 272 -3.71 6.31 -13.50
N ALA A 273 -3.49 6.35 -14.81
CA ALA A 273 -2.29 6.90 -15.42
C ALA A 273 -2.67 7.95 -16.47
N ILE A 274 -1.99 9.11 -16.45
CA ILE A 274 -2.27 10.25 -17.33
C ILE A 274 -0.97 10.71 -17.97
N SER A 275 -0.98 10.92 -19.30
CA SER A 275 0.14 11.47 -20.04
C SER A 275 0.09 13.00 -20.01
N PRO A 276 1.01 13.67 -19.32
CA PRO A 276 1.05 15.14 -19.32
C PRO A 276 1.40 15.69 -20.70
N ASP A 277 2.21 14.99 -21.49
CA ASP A 277 2.55 15.40 -22.87
C ASP A 277 1.32 15.50 -23.77
N LYS A 278 0.33 14.62 -23.57
CA LYS A 278 -0.90 14.63 -24.36
C LYS A 278 -1.95 15.61 -23.85
N LEU A 279 -1.90 15.99 -22.57
CA LEU A 279 -2.84 16.95 -21.99
C LEU A 279 -2.37 18.40 -22.18
N SER A 280 -1.15 18.71 -21.80
CA SER A 280 -0.64 20.07 -21.73
C SER A 280 0.46 20.37 -22.76
N GLY A 281 0.87 19.38 -23.54
CA GLY A 281 1.95 19.50 -24.51
C GLY A 281 3.33 19.54 -23.88
N LYS A 282 4.26 20.23 -24.54
CA LYS A 282 5.66 20.38 -24.07
C LYS A 282 5.73 21.44 -22.97
N GLU A 283 6.68 21.36 -22.07
CA GLU A 283 6.98 22.32 -20.98
C GLU A 283 6.20 22.12 -19.66
N TRP A 284 5.30 21.16 -19.54
CA TRP A 284 4.66 20.82 -18.26
C TRP A 284 5.69 20.47 -17.17
N ASP A 285 6.79 19.85 -17.57
CA ASP A 285 7.89 19.44 -16.69
C ASP A 285 8.65 20.68 -16.14
N LYS A 286 8.94 21.66 -16.98
CA LYS A 286 9.55 22.92 -16.57
C LYS A 286 8.64 23.66 -15.61
N HIS A 287 7.36 23.84 -15.96
CA HIS A 287 6.37 24.53 -15.14
C HIS A 287 6.18 23.85 -13.75
N SER A 288 6.09 22.53 -13.73
CA SER A 288 5.96 21.81 -12.45
C SER A 288 7.25 21.85 -11.63
N ASN A 289 8.44 21.81 -12.26
CA ASN A 289 9.70 21.95 -11.54
C ASN A 289 9.86 23.33 -10.91
N GLU A 290 9.46 24.42 -11.59
CA GLU A 290 9.43 25.78 -11.02
C GLU A 290 8.56 25.83 -9.76
N PHE A 291 7.39 25.18 -9.77
CA PHE A 291 6.53 25.06 -8.60
C PHE A 291 7.21 24.27 -7.45
N PHE A 292 7.85 23.14 -7.73
CA PHE A 292 8.56 22.37 -6.72
C PHE A 292 9.77 23.13 -6.16
N ASP A 293 10.49 23.84 -7.01
CA ASP A 293 11.62 24.67 -6.57
C ASP A 293 11.14 25.83 -5.67
N LYS A 294 9.97 26.42 -5.97
CA LYS A 294 9.33 27.41 -5.10
C LYS A 294 8.93 26.81 -3.76
N MET A 295 8.36 25.59 -3.73
CA MET A 295 8.07 24.91 -2.47
C MET A 295 9.35 24.66 -1.65
N LYS A 296 10.41 24.17 -2.29
CA LYS A 296 11.69 23.86 -1.62
C LYS A 296 12.45 25.08 -1.14
N SER A 297 12.18 26.27 -1.69
CA SER A 297 12.75 27.53 -1.21
C SER A 297 12.16 27.98 0.13
N MET A 298 11.07 27.36 0.60
CA MET A 298 10.47 27.66 1.90
C MET A 298 11.15 26.81 2.97
N GLU A 299 11.54 27.42 4.08
CA GLU A 299 12.20 26.75 5.19
C GLU A 299 11.34 25.60 5.74
N GLY A 300 11.97 24.45 5.99
CA GLY A 300 11.32 23.24 6.54
C GLY A 300 10.49 22.44 5.55
N VAL A 301 10.30 22.90 4.31
CA VAL A 301 9.52 22.18 3.29
C VAL A 301 10.33 21.06 2.66
N ARG A 302 9.70 19.88 2.59
CA ARG A 302 10.21 18.69 1.92
C ARG A 302 9.17 18.18 0.92
N LEU A 303 9.60 17.78 -0.28
CA LEU A 303 8.71 17.15 -1.23
C LEU A 303 8.35 15.72 -0.79
N PRO A 304 7.10 15.28 -1.01
CA PRO A 304 6.71 13.89 -0.77
C PRO A 304 7.62 12.90 -1.52
N GLY A 305 8.01 11.82 -0.83
CA GLY A 305 8.91 10.80 -1.38
C GLY A 305 10.39 11.03 -1.09
N GLU A 306 10.87 12.24 -0.84
CA GLU A 306 12.32 12.55 -0.65
C GLU A 306 12.98 11.69 0.44
N ARG A 307 12.28 11.40 1.55
CA ARG A 307 12.82 10.52 2.60
C ARG A 307 13.11 9.12 2.06
N ARG A 308 12.18 8.52 1.32
CA ARG A 308 12.34 7.19 0.72
C ARG A 308 13.47 7.18 -0.30
N HIS A 309 13.52 8.19 -1.16
CA HIS A 309 14.59 8.33 -2.17
C HIS A 309 15.97 8.47 -1.51
N LYS A 310 16.06 9.22 -0.41
CA LYS A 310 17.31 9.34 0.37
C LYS A 310 17.69 7.99 0.99
N ASN A 311 16.75 7.28 1.62
CA ASN A 311 17.01 5.98 2.21
C ASN A 311 17.49 4.95 1.17
N ARG A 312 16.97 5.05 -0.06
CA ARG A 312 17.34 4.18 -1.20
C ARG A 312 18.80 4.34 -1.63
N LEU A 313 19.42 5.48 -1.35
CA LEU A 313 20.85 5.71 -1.64
C LEU A 313 21.76 5.00 -0.64
N ASP A 314 21.27 4.77 0.57
CA ASP A 314 21.98 3.98 1.57
C ASP A 314 21.93 2.49 1.19
N LYS A 315 23.11 1.91 0.93
CA LYS A 315 23.31 0.49 0.59
C LYS A 315 23.70 -0.36 1.80
N GLY A 316 23.87 0.27 2.97
CA GLY A 316 24.21 -0.42 4.20
C GLY A 316 23.08 -1.34 4.70
N PRO A 317 23.39 -2.16 5.71
CA PRO A 317 22.41 -3.06 6.29
C PRO A 317 21.30 -2.30 7.04
N ARG A 318 20.20 -3.00 7.33
CA ARG A 318 19.06 -2.49 8.09
C ARG A 318 18.98 -3.16 9.46
N ASN A 319 18.69 -2.39 10.48
CA ASN A 319 18.48 -2.90 11.83
C ASN A 319 17.03 -3.39 11.97
N ILE A 320 16.86 -4.70 12.05
CA ILE A 320 15.55 -5.36 12.15
C ILE A 320 15.36 -5.89 13.58
N ASN A 321 14.14 -5.80 14.11
CA ASN A 321 13.82 -6.33 15.43
C ASN A 321 14.16 -7.84 15.48
N GLU A 322 14.94 -8.25 16.49
CA GLU A 322 15.44 -9.62 16.64
C GLU A 322 14.33 -10.66 16.84
N GLU A 323 13.31 -10.32 17.63
CA GLU A 323 12.15 -11.20 17.86
C GLU A 323 11.38 -11.46 16.57
N LEU A 324 11.22 -10.43 15.74
CA LEU A 324 10.60 -10.57 14.41
C LEU A 324 11.41 -11.50 13.52
N VAL A 325 12.73 -11.33 13.46
CA VAL A 325 13.62 -12.21 12.67
C VAL A 325 13.52 -13.65 13.14
N ASN A 326 13.55 -13.88 14.44
CA ASN A 326 13.42 -15.22 15.02
C ASN A 326 12.06 -15.85 14.73
N LYS A 327 10.97 -15.05 14.83
CA LYS A 327 9.63 -15.48 14.43
C LYS A 327 9.58 -15.88 12.96
N ILE A 328 10.16 -15.09 12.06
CA ILE A 328 10.21 -15.39 10.62
C ILE A 328 10.98 -16.68 10.36
N LYS A 329 12.16 -16.85 11.00
CA LYS A 329 12.96 -18.07 10.87
C LYS A 329 12.21 -19.33 11.32
N SER A 330 11.32 -19.22 12.30
CA SER A 330 10.48 -20.35 12.76
C SER A 330 9.34 -20.69 11.80
N LEU A 331 9.05 -19.84 10.83
CA LEU A 331 8.05 -20.06 9.78
C LEU A 331 8.64 -20.68 8.49
N SER A 332 9.98 -20.79 8.41
CA SER A 332 10.72 -21.20 7.19
C SER A 332 11.00 -22.70 7.14
#